data_353beafa2e2bce824278cd4fc716462c
#
_entry.id   353beafa2e2bce824278cd4fc716462c
#
_cell.length_a   1.000
_cell.length_b   1.000
_cell.length_c   1.000
_cell.angle_alpha   90.00
_cell.angle_beta   90.00
_cell.angle_gamma   90.00
#
_symmetry.space_group_name_H-M   'P 1'
#
loop_
_entity.id
_entity.type
_entity.pdbx_description
1 polymer ?
#
loop_
_entity_poly.entity_id
_entity_poly.type
_entity_poly.pdbx_seq_one_letter_code
_entity_poly.pdbx_strand_id
1 'polypeptide(L)'
;MTFDFELVGKIGSMALIDRKAGIIDYTRVARLSRELRPGYIWVSSGATEIGRLDYMQRTGREIAGEHAKTDYAAQGQGILMQTYRQFVDPAYSVRQVLVEHQHFNDDQKSEHLKGLLLRCREQNAIPIVNYNDAVSSEENRRMELLALSHDRKRVFECVDNDETASRIACLVRARTLLIFTSVDGIYLNPDDETTLVQTIGGKDAYELTENIEEHKKYCIGASRAGANGARAKLEFVKDAAAQGTTIYIANAKYSIAEVLSDSVPCTKIGVEL
;
A
#
# COMPACT_ATOMS: atom_id res chain seq x y z
N MET A 1 -13.73 -14.30 14.50
CA MET A 1 -12.94 -14.58 13.28
C MET A 1 -11.49 -14.80 13.66
N THR A 2 -10.77 -15.71 13.00
CA THR A 2 -9.31 -15.92 13.22
C THR A 2 -8.56 -15.19 12.13
N PHE A 3 -7.56 -14.40 12.51
CA PHE A 3 -6.68 -13.67 11.59
C PHE A 3 -5.32 -14.34 11.51
N ASP A 4 -4.73 -14.39 10.32
CA ASP A 4 -3.41 -15.02 10.11
C ASP A 4 -2.27 -14.01 10.29
N PHE A 5 -2.54 -12.71 10.08
CA PHE A 5 -1.60 -11.61 10.28
C PHE A 5 -2.19 -10.50 11.15
N GLU A 6 -1.31 -9.80 11.88
CA GLU A 6 -1.71 -8.67 12.71
C GLU A 6 -1.95 -7.42 11.87
N LEU A 7 -1.04 -7.15 10.92
CA LEU A 7 -1.00 -5.91 10.14
C LEU A 7 -0.53 -6.16 8.71
N VAL A 8 -1.26 -5.58 7.76
CA VAL A 8 -0.74 -5.20 6.46
C VAL A 8 -0.64 -3.68 6.43
N GLY A 9 0.56 -3.15 6.33
CA GLY A 9 0.82 -1.72 6.22
C GLY A 9 1.20 -1.32 4.80
N LYS A 10 0.77 -0.14 4.35
CA LYS A 10 1.16 0.42 3.05
C LYS A 10 1.68 1.84 3.21
N ILE A 11 2.76 2.15 2.52
CA ILE A 11 3.28 3.51 2.41
C ILE A 11 3.43 3.95 0.96
N GLY A 12 2.93 5.16 0.65
CA GLY A 12 3.03 5.76 -0.68
C GLY A 12 4.40 6.36 -0.95
N SER A 13 4.80 6.43 -2.24
CA SER A 13 6.11 6.96 -2.67
C SER A 13 6.40 8.35 -2.15
N MET A 14 5.40 9.22 -2.16
CA MET A 14 5.57 10.61 -1.72
C MET A 14 5.83 10.76 -0.22
N ALA A 15 5.48 9.76 0.57
CA ALA A 15 5.76 9.72 2.00
C ALA A 15 7.19 9.25 2.31
N LEU A 16 7.88 8.65 1.35
CA LEU A 16 9.26 8.17 1.49
C LEU A 16 10.32 9.18 1.07
N ILE A 17 9.90 10.29 0.48
CA ILE A 17 10.81 11.29 -0.11
C ILE A 17 10.70 12.62 0.64
N ASP A 18 11.84 13.16 1.05
CA ASP A 18 11.96 14.58 1.40
C ASP A 18 12.03 15.40 0.10
N ARG A 19 10.91 16.03 -0.26
CA ARG A 19 10.79 16.80 -1.49
C ARG A 19 11.67 18.05 -1.53
N LYS A 20 11.97 18.61 -0.37
CA LYS A 20 12.79 19.83 -0.28
C LYS A 20 14.26 19.49 -0.52
N ALA A 21 14.70 18.39 0.05
CA ALA A 21 16.07 17.91 -0.11
C ALA A 21 16.28 17.08 -1.37
N GLY A 22 15.22 16.55 -2.00
CA GLY A 22 15.32 15.67 -3.17
C GLY A 22 15.98 14.32 -2.86
N ILE A 23 15.76 13.79 -1.67
CA ILE A 23 16.36 12.54 -1.17
C ILE A 23 15.32 11.67 -0.46
N ILE A 24 15.69 10.43 -0.14
CA ILE A 24 14.88 9.57 0.73
C ILE A 24 14.74 10.23 2.12
N ASP A 25 13.54 10.27 2.66
CA ASP A 25 13.28 10.68 4.05
C ASP A 25 13.70 9.54 5.00
N TYR A 26 15.01 9.44 5.23
CA TYR A 26 15.58 8.42 6.11
C TYR A 26 15.03 8.48 7.53
N THR A 27 14.66 9.64 8.03
CA THR A 27 14.06 9.81 9.37
C THR A 27 12.72 9.08 9.44
N ARG A 28 11.86 9.29 8.45
CA ARG A 28 10.56 8.63 8.38
C ARG A 28 10.70 7.13 8.14
N VAL A 29 11.54 6.74 7.19
CA VAL A 29 11.77 5.32 6.92
C VAL A 29 12.33 4.62 8.17
N ALA A 30 13.31 5.20 8.86
CA ALA A 30 13.88 4.63 10.08
C ALA A 30 12.82 4.48 11.19
N ARG A 31 12.01 5.51 11.41
CA ARG A 31 10.93 5.46 12.42
C ARG A 31 9.96 4.31 12.15
N LEU A 32 9.42 4.23 10.93
CA LEU A 32 8.45 3.20 10.57
C LEU A 32 9.08 1.80 10.53
N SER A 33 10.31 1.68 10.01
CA SER A 33 10.98 0.38 9.90
C SER A 33 11.29 -0.26 11.26
N ARG A 34 11.58 0.54 12.29
CA ARG A 34 11.84 0.06 13.66
C ARG A 34 10.60 -0.53 14.34
N GLU A 35 9.41 -0.19 13.85
CA GLU A 35 8.15 -0.74 14.37
C GLU A 35 7.71 -2.02 13.64
N LEU A 36 8.37 -2.37 12.51
CA LEU A 36 8.06 -3.59 11.78
C LEU A 36 8.55 -4.81 12.54
N ARG A 37 7.72 -5.85 12.56
CA ARG A 37 8.00 -7.11 13.26
C ARG A 37 7.38 -8.30 12.53
N PRO A 38 7.79 -9.54 12.82
CA PRO A 38 7.13 -10.73 12.32
C PRO A 38 5.63 -10.74 12.66
N GLY A 39 4.79 -11.07 11.67
CA GLY A 39 3.33 -10.87 11.74
C GLY A 39 2.84 -9.58 11.07
N TYR A 40 3.76 -8.74 10.60
CA TYR A 40 3.48 -7.58 9.75
C TYR A 40 3.91 -7.86 8.31
N ILE A 41 3.14 -7.33 7.36
CA ILE A 41 3.47 -7.26 5.93
C ILE A 41 3.54 -5.78 5.56
N TRP A 42 4.59 -5.37 4.88
CA TRP A 42 4.79 -3.98 4.53
C TRP A 42 4.78 -3.78 3.01
N VAL A 43 3.76 -3.12 2.48
CA VAL A 43 3.65 -2.78 1.05
C VAL A 43 4.24 -1.40 0.84
N SER A 44 5.34 -1.33 0.11
CA SER A 44 6.09 -0.09 -0.09
C SER A 44 6.12 0.31 -1.55
N SER A 45 5.57 1.48 -1.84
CA SER A 45 5.86 2.17 -3.10
C SER A 45 7.26 2.82 -3.05
N GLY A 46 7.61 3.55 -4.10
CA GLY A 46 8.76 4.47 -4.08
C GLY A 46 9.98 4.04 -4.88
N ALA A 47 10.04 2.79 -5.37
CA ALA A 47 11.18 2.32 -6.15
C ALA A 47 11.47 3.23 -7.36
N THR A 48 10.46 3.58 -8.15
CA THR A 48 10.60 4.46 -9.32
C THR A 48 11.17 5.83 -8.93
N GLU A 49 10.62 6.48 -7.89
CA GLU A 49 11.07 7.82 -7.50
C GLU A 49 12.46 7.79 -6.86
N ILE A 50 12.76 6.79 -6.05
CA ILE A 50 14.09 6.59 -5.47
C ILE A 50 15.13 6.37 -6.58
N GLY A 51 14.80 5.55 -7.57
CA GLY A 51 15.69 5.33 -8.73
C GLY A 51 15.90 6.59 -9.56
N ARG A 52 14.83 7.39 -9.77
CA ARG A 52 14.93 8.68 -10.46
C ARG A 52 15.88 9.62 -9.72
N LEU A 53 15.73 9.75 -8.40
CA LEU A 53 16.59 10.62 -7.60
C LEU A 53 18.05 10.15 -7.60
N ASP A 54 18.30 8.86 -7.43
CA ASP A 54 19.66 8.30 -7.49
C ASP A 54 20.30 8.47 -8.87
N TYR A 55 19.54 8.25 -9.95
CA TYR A 55 20.03 8.47 -11.31
C TYR A 55 20.37 9.94 -11.57
N MET A 56 19.49 10.87 -11.18
CA MET A 56 19.72 12.30 -11.28
C MET A 56 20.96 12.75 -10.49
N GLN A 57 21.13 12.24 -9.28
CA GLN A 57 22.29 12.57 -8.45
C GLN A 57 23.60 12.12 -9.09
N ARG A 58 23.60 10.96 -9.75
CA ARG A 58 24.80 10.40 -10.40
C ARG A 58 25.13 11.03 -11.73
N THR A 59 24.11 11.42 -12.49
CA THR A 59 24.30 11.78 -13.92
C THR A 59 23.99 13.24 -14.22
N GLY A 60 23.31 13.93 -13.34
CA GLY A 60 22.78 15.29 -13.58
C GLY A 60 21.65 15.34 -14.63
N ARG A 61 21.06 14.20 -15.00
CA ARG A 61 20.06 14.09 -16.06
C ARG A 61 18.88 13.22 -15.62
N GLU A 62 17.77 13.37 -16.34
CA GLU A 62 16.64 12.43 -16.27
C GLU A 62 16.67 11.49 -17.48
N ILE A 63 16.15 10.28 -17.31
CA ILE A 63 15.93 9.36 -18.44
C ILE A 63 14.69 9.87 -19.19
N ALA A 64 14.82 10.02 -20.50
CA ALA A 64 13.72 10.41 -21.38
C ALA A 64 13.07 9.17 -22.00
N GLY A 65 11.77 9.27 -22.32
CA GLY A 65 11.04 8.22 -23.05
C GLY A 65 10.14 7.36 -22.16
N GLU A 66 9.44 6.47 -22.83
CA GLU A 66 8.38 5.63 -22.21
C GLU A 66 8.91 4.61 -21.21
N HIS A 67 10.14 4.18 -21.34
CA HIS A 67 10.76 3.18 -20.44
C HIS A 67 11.36 3.77 -19.17
N ALA A 68 11.42 5.10 -19.03
CA ALA A 68 12.02 5.76 -17.87
C ALA A 68 11.50 5.24 -16.54
N LYS A 69 10.18 4.95 -16.45
CA LYS A 69 9.55 4.43 -15.23
C LYS A 69 10.10 3.05 -14.86
N THR A 70 10.24 2.14 -15.80
CA THR A 70 10.76 0.77 -15.59
C THR A 70 12.23 0.79 -15.21
N ASP A 71 13.03 1.62 -15.90
CA ASP A 71 14.46 1.79 -15.64
C ASP A 71 14.70 2.34 -14.23
N TYR A 72 13.97 3.37 -13.84
CA TYR A 72 14.04 3.90 -12.48
C TYR A 72 13.56 2.89 -11.43
N ALA A 73 12.49 2.14 -11.70
CA ALA A 73 12.01 1.12 -10.78
C ALA A 73 13.06 0.03 -10.57
N ALA A 74 13.72 -0.43 -11.64
CA ALA A 74 14.80 -1.41 -11.57
C ALA A 74 15.98 -0.91 -10.72
N GLN A 75 16.40 0.35 -10.91
CA GLN A 75 17.47 0.96 -10.12
C GLN A 75 17.08 1.18 -8.66
N GLY A 76 15.89 1.71 -8.43
CA GLY A 76 15.45 2.14 -7.08
C GLY A 76 15.01 1.01 -6.18
N GLN A 77 14.55 -0.12 -6.73
CA GLN A 77 14.08 -1.26 -5.91
C GLN A 77 15.18 -1.82 -5.00
N GLY A 78 16.40 -1.95 -5.50
CA GLY A 78 17.55 -2.39 -4.69
C GLY A 78 17.87 -1.42 -3.55
N ILE A 79 17.83 -0.11 -3.85
CA ILE A 79 18.07 0.96 -2.87
C ILE A 79 16.98 0.97 -1.79
N LEU A 80 15.72 0.85 -2.19
CA LEU A 80 14.57 0.75 -1.29
C LEU A 80 14.73 -0.41 -0.31
N MET A 81 15.06 -1.60 -0.81
CA MET A 81 15.26 -2.79 0.02
C MET A 81 16.45 -2.65 0.97
N GLN A 82 17.55 -2.07 0.51
CA GLN A 82 18.71 -1.81 1.37
C GLN A 82 18.33 -0.83 2.49
N THR A 83 17.53 0.20 2.18
CA THR A 83 17.07 1.18 3.17
C THR A 83 16.23 0.52 4.26
N TYR A 84 15.28 -0.35 3.91
CA TYR A 84 14.52 -1.10 4.92
C TYR A 84 15.43 -2.00 5.77
N ARG A 85 16.33 -2.76 5.14
CA ARG A 85 17.27 -3.64 5.87
C ARG A 85 18.16 -2.89 6.86
N GLN A 86 18.48 -1.64 6.57
CA GLN A 86 19.33 -0.81 7.43
C GLN A 86 18.61 -0.44 8.75
N PHE A 87 17.28 -0.26 8.72
CA PHE A 87 16.53 0.30 9.85
C PHE A 87 15.60 -0.70 10.55
N VAL A 88 15.27 -1.82 9.94
CA VAL A 88 14.56 -2.92 10.60
C VAL A 88 15.46 -3.51 11.67
N ASP A 89 14.88 -3.95 12.79
CA ASP A 89 15.61 -4.63 13.86
C ASP A 89 16.45 -5.79 13.29
N PRO A 90 17.76 -5.84 13.56
CA PRO A 90 18.65 -6.88 13.02
C PRO A 90 18.29 -8.31 13.46
N ALA A 91 17.45 -8.47 14.49
CA ALA A 91 16.90 -9.77 14.88
C ALA A 91 15.94 -10.35 13.83
N TYR A 92 15.45 -9.54 12.88
CA TYR A 92 14.49 -9.95 11.86
C TYR A 92 15.12 -9.96 10.46
N SER A 93 14.75 -10.96 9.67
CA SER A 93 15.09 -10.99 8.26
C SER A 93 14.14 -10.08 7.46
N VAL A 94 14.65 -9.39 6.46
CA VAL A 94 13.83 -8.62 5.50
C VAL A 94 13.79 -9.40 4.19
N ARG A 95 12.57 -9.65 3.68
CA ARG A 95 12.36 -10.38 2.41
C ARG A 95 11.69 -9.49 1.39
N GLN A 96 12.31 -9.35 0.24
CA GLN A 96 11.67 -8.72 -0.92
C GLN A 96 10.64 -9.66 -1.52
N VAL A 97 9.43 -9.14 -1.75
CA VAL A 97 8.35 -9.84 -2.47
C VAL A 97 7.85 -8.92 -3.56
N LEU A 98 8.13 -9.25 -4.81
CA LEU A 98 7.62 -8.51 -5.97
C LEU A 98 6.40 -9.21 -6.53
N VAL A 99 5.31 -8.45 -6.67
CA VAL A 99 4.02 -8.97 -7.13
C VAL A 99 3.57 -8.26 -8.41
N GLU A 100 2.74 -8.94 -9.17
CA GLU A 100 2.06 -8.43 -10.35
C GLU A 100 0.59 -8.82 -10.27
N HIS A 101 -0.28 -8.24 -11.11
CA HIS A 101 -1.73 -8.51 -11.14
C HIS A 101 -2.05 -10.01 -11.22
N GLN A 102 -1.23 -10.80 -11.94
CA GLN A 102 -1.41 -12.24 -12.07
C GLN A 102 -1.42 -13.00 -10.73
N HIS A 103 -0.68 -12.51 -9.71
CA HIS A 103 -0.63 -13.13 -8.37
C HIS A 103 -1.96 -12.99 -7.60
N PHE A 104 -2.87 -12.16 -8.09
CA PHE A 104 -4.20 -11.96 -7.49
C PHE A 104 -5.34 -12.42 -8.39
N ASN A 105 -5.02 -12.79 -9.63
CA ASN A 105 -5.98 -13.28 -10.63
C ASN A 105 -5.81 -14.76 -10.99
N ASP A 106 -4.78 -15.41 -10.49
CA ASP A 106 -4.51 -16.83 -10.69
C ASP A 106 -4.48 -17.54 -9.33
N ASP A 107 -5.30 -18.57 -9.15
CA ASP A 107 -5.49 -19.21 -7.86
C ASP A 107 -4.23 -19.93 -7.36
N GLN A 108 -3.44 -20.53 -8.27
CA GLN A 108 -2.20 -21.22 -7.90
C GLN A 108 -1.12 -20.23 -7.48
N LYS A 109 -0.96 -19.13 -8.23
CA LYS A 109 -0.01 -18.06 -7.87
C LYS A 109 -0.41 -17.35 -6.58
N SER A 110 -1.70 -17.13 -6.39
CA SER A 110 -2.26 -16.55 -5.17
C SER A 110 -1.97 -17.42 -3.94
N GLU A 111 -2.21 -18.72 -4.04
CA GLU A 111 -1.93 -19.65 -2.93
C GLU A 111 -0.42 -19.78 -2.66
N HIS A 112 0.40 -19.76 -3.71
CA HIS A 112 1.87 -19.74 -3.56
C HIS A 112 2.34 -18.47 -2.83
N LEU A 113 1.83 -17.30 -3.22
CA LEU A 113 2.12 -16.02 -2.55
C LEU A 113 1.70 -16.05 -1.08
N LYS A 114 0.48 -16.52 -0.80
CA LYS A 114 -0.02 -16.68 0.56
C LYS A 114 0.90 -17.58 1.40
N GLY A 115 1.27 -18.73 0.86
CA GLY A 115 2.18 -19.65 1.53
C GLY A 115 3.56 -19.04 1.83
N LEU A 116 4.11 -18.22 0.91
CA LEU A 116 5.35 -17.46 1.14
C LEU A 116 5.18 -16.48 2.32
N LEU A 117 4.11 -15.70 2.32
CA LEU A 117 3.85 -14.70 3.36
C LEU A 117 3.68 -15.36 4.74
N LEU A 118 2.92 -16.46 4.83
CA LEU A 118 2.74 -17.21 6.08
C LEU A 118 4.09 -17.72 6.62
N ARG A 119 4.95 -18.29 5.77
CA ARG A 119 6.30 -18.74 6.17
C ARG A 119 7.21 -17.60 6.63
N CYS A 120 7.02 -16.37 6.12
CA CYS A 120 7.79 -15.23 6.63
C CYS A 120 7.59 -15.05 8.13
N ARG A 121 6.33 -15.10 8.60
CA ARG A 121 6.00 -14.98 10.03
C ARG A 121 6.68 -16.08 10.86
N GLU A 122 6.58 -17.33 10.41
CA GLU A 122 7.17 -18.49 11.11
C GLU A 122 8.70 -18.43 11.18
N GLN A 123 9.32 -17.80 10.19
CA GLN A 123 10.78 -17.74 10.02
C GLN A 123 11.37 -16.39 10.47
N ASN A 124 10.68 -15.68 11.32
CA ASN A 124 11.15 -14.40 11.88
C ASN A 124 11.53 -13.37 10.81
N ALA A 125 10.75 -13.33 9.72
CA ALA A 125 11.01 -12.46 8.59
C ALA A 125 9.87 -11.48 8.36
N ILE A 126 10.21 -10.29 7.86
CA ILE A 126 9.29 -9.23 7.47
C ILE A 126 9.27 -9.15 5.94
N PRO A 127 8.15 -9.46 5.28
CA PRO A 127 8.00 -9.26 3.85
C PRO A 127 7.79 -7.78 3.52
N ILE A 128 8.66 -7.24 2.67
CA ILE A 128 8.49 -5.95 2.03
C ILE A 128 8.00 -6.20 0.61
N VAL A 129 6.76 -5.83 0.36
CA VAL A 129 6.07 -6.10 -0.91
C VAL A 129 6.07 -4.84 -1.75
N ASN A 130 6.30 -4.97 -3.04
CA ASN A 130 6.10 -3.92 -4.03
C ASN A 130 5.57 -4.51 -5.34
N TYR A 131 4.95 -3.67 -6.16
CA TYR A 131 4.64 -4.07 -7.52
C TYR A 131 5.94 -4.18 -8.35
N ASN A 132 5.99 -5.13 -9.27
CA ASN A 132 7.19 -5.40 -10.09
C ASN A 132 7.26 -4.46 -11.31
N ASP A 133 7.31 -3.15 -11.05
CA ASP A 133 7.32 -2.12 -12.08
C ASP A 133 8.49 -2.27 -13.07
N ALA A 134 9.59 -2.91 -12.67
CA ALA A 134 10.78 -3.05 -13.49
C ALA A 134 10.58 -3.94 -14.73
N VAL A 135 9.69 -4.93 -14.65
CA VAL A 135 9.43 -5.86 -15.77
C VAL A 135 7.99 -5.77 -16.30
N SER A 136 7.15 -4.98 -15.65
CA SER A 136 5.74 -4.80 -16.03
C SER A 136 5.60 -3.58 -16.95
N SER A 137 5.57 -3.81 -18.27
CA SER A 137 5.21 -2.74 -19.20
C SER A 137 3.70 -2.46 -19.11
N GLU A 138 3.33 -1.19 -19.26
CA GLU A 138 1.94 -0.75 -19.15
C GLU A 138 1.06 -1.35 -20.26
N GLU A 139 1.62 -1.50 -21.45
CA GLU A 139 0.95 -2.06 -22.62
C GLU A 139 0.68 -3.57 -22.43
N ASN A 140 1.70 -4.35 -22.06
CA ASN A 140 1.54 -5.79 -21.82
C ASN A 140 0.52 -6.06 -20.72
N ARG A 141 0.63 -5.35 -19.60
CA ARG A 141 -0.33 -5.47 -18.49
C ARG A 141 -1.76 -5.19 -18.94
N ARG A 142 -1.97 -4.12 -19.73
CA ARG A 142 -3.30 -3.79 -20.26
C ARG A 142 -3.87 -4.89 -21.13
N MET A 143 -3.04 -5.48 -21.99
CA MET A 143 -3.46 -6.60 -22.85
C MET A 143 -3.82 -7.84 -22.02
N GLU A 144 -3.03 -8.19 -21.02
CA GLU A 144 -3.28 -9.32 -20.12
C GLU A 144 -4.57 -9.11 -19.29
N LEU A 145 -4.79 -7.93 -18.74
CA LEU A 145 -6.00 -7.59 -18.00
C LEU A 145 -7.25 -7.63 -18.89
N LEU A 146 -7.16 -7.17 -20.14
CA LEU A 146 -8.24 -7.27 -21.11
C LEU A 146 -8.57 -8.75 -21.42
N ALA A 147 -7.56 -9.58 -21.63
CA ALA A 147 -7.78 -11.02 -21.86
C ALA A 147 -8.48 -11.69 -20.66
N LEU A 148 -8.02 -11.39 -19.43
CA LEU A 148 -8.64 -11.90 -18.20
C LEU A 148 -10.08 -11.44 -18.01
N SER A 149 -10.43 -10.22 -18.43
CA SER A 149 -11.79 -9.68 -18.30
C SER A 149 -12.82 -10.37 -19.17
N HIS A 150 -12.40 -11.07 -20.23
CA HIS A 150 -13.29 -11.90 -21.04
C HIS A 150 -13.74 -13.18 -20.32
N ASP A 151 -12.89 -13.74 -19.47
CA ASP A 151 -13.12 -15.03 -18.82
C ASP A 151 -13.58 -14.90 -17.36
N ARG A 152 -13.36 -13.74 -16.73
CA ARG A 152 -13.65 -13.51 -15.31
C ARG A 152 -14.57 -12.33 -15.08
N LYS A 153 -15.54 -12.50 -14.17
CA LYS A 153 -16.46 -11.42 -13.76
C LYS A 153 -15.77 -10.27 -13.01
N ARG A 154 -14.62 -10.54 -12.41
CA ARG A 154 -13.84 -9.56 -11.64
C ARG A 154 -12.35 -9.80 -11.85
N VAL A 155 -11.64 -8.75 -12.20
CA VAL A 155 -10.19 -8.74 -12.42
C VAL A 155 -9.59 -7.67 -11.51
N PHE A 156 -8.49 -8.02 -10.84
CA PHE A 156 -7.72 -7.09 -10.01
C PHE A 156 -6.55 -6.55 -10.81
N GLU A 157 -6.49 -5.23 -10.95
CA GLU A 157 -5.44 -4.58 -11.76
C GLU A 157 -4.14 -4.43 -10.97
N CYS A 158 -4.24 -4.17 -9.66
CA CYS A 158 -3.12 -3.98 -8.73
C CYS A 158 -2.08 -2.96 -9.20
N VAL A 159 -2.50 -2.00 -10.00
CA VAL A 159 -1.65 -0.89 -10.49
C VAL A 159 -1.28 0.05 -9.36
N ASP A 160 -2.20 0.23 -8.41
CA ASP A 160 -1.98 1.01 -7.20
C ASP A 160 -1.59 0.09 -6.03
N ASN A 161 -0.54 0.45 -5.32
CA ASN A 161 -0.13 -0.29 -4.12
C ASN A 161 -1.16 -0.23 -2.98
N ASP A 162 -2.16 0.67 -3.01
CA ASP A 162 -3.30 0.62 -2.09
C ASP A 162 -4.18 -0.60 -2.40
N GLU A 163 -4.45 -0.86 -3.69
CA GLU A 163 -5.16 -2.07 -4.12
C GLU A 163 -4.35 -3.32 -3.78
N THR A 164 -3.05 -3.33 -4.08
CA THR A 164 -2.15 -4.44 -3.74
C THR A 164 -2.18 -4.75 -2.24
N ALA A 165 -2.09 -3.74 -1.37
CA ALA A 165 -2.16 -3.92 0.07
C ALA A 165 -3.50 -4.49 0.53
N SER A 166 -4.60 -4.01 -0.05
CA SER A 166 -5.93 -4.53 0.24
C SER A 166 -6.09 -5.99 -0.21
N ARG A 167 -5.60 -6.35 -1.40
CA ARG A 167 -5.62 -7.75 -1.88
C ARG A 167 -4.79 -8.67 -0.99
N ILE A 168 -3.62 -8.21 -0.54
CA ILE A 168 -2.79 -8.95 0.42
C ILE A 168 -3.53 -9.10 1.75
N ALA A 169 -4.16 -8.04 2.27
CA ALA A 169 -4.92 -8.10 3.52
C ALA A 169 -6.05 -9.14 3.45
N CYS A 170 -6.77 -9.19 2.32
CA CYS A 170 -7.79 -10.21 2.08
C CYS A 170 -7.16 -11.62 2.00
N LEU A 171 -6.07 -11.79 1.27
CA LEU A 171 -5.41 -13.06 1.02
C LEU A 171 -4.92 -13.73 2.31
N VAL A 172 -4.33 -12.95 3.21
CA VAL A 172 -3.79 -13.41 4.48
C VAL A 172 -4.72 -13.19 5.67
N ARG A 173 -5.96 -12.80 5.45
CA ARG A 173 -6.92 -12.46 6.50
C ARG A 173 -6.27 -11.60 7.60
N ALA A 174 -5.81 -10.41 7.21
CA ALA A 174 -5.18 -9.49 8.14
C ALA A 174 -6.19 -8.88 9.12
N ARG A 175 -5.80 -8.74 10.40
CA ARG A 175 -6.63 -8.05 11.40
C ARG A 175 -6.75 -6.57 11.06
N THR A 176 -5.65 -5.97 10.62
CA THR A 176 -5.56 -4.53 10.35
C THR A 176 -4.94 -4.28 8.99
N LEU A 177 -5.50 -3.34 8.24
CA LEU A 177 -4.89 -2.74 7.06
C LEU A 177 -4.63 -1.25 7.36
N LEU A 178 -3.36 -0.85 7.36
CA LEU A 178 -2.94 0.54 7.59
C LEU A 178 -2.41 1.15 6.29
N ILE A 179 -3.06 2.19 5.80
CA ILE A 179 -2.66 2.92 4.60
C ILE A 179 -2.11 4.29 5.00
N PHE A 180 -0.80 4.45 4.92
CA PHE A 180 -0.16 5.74 5.11
C PHE A 180 -0.21 6.59 3.85
N THR A 181 -0.62 7.84 4.04
CA THR A 181 -0.79 8.87 3.02
C THR A 181 -0.09 10.17 3.43
N SER A 182 -0.21 11.22 2.62
CA SER A 182 0.28 12.56 2.93
C SER A 182 -0.70 13.42 3.73
N VAL A 183 -1.90 12.92 3.98
CA VAL A 183 -2.97 13.60 4.73
C VAL A 183 -3.44 12.74 5.89
N ASP A 184 -4.17 13.30 6.85
CA ASP A 184 -4.54 12.60 8.09
C ASP A 184 -5.64 11.54 7.89
N GLY A 185 -6.33 11.53 6.75
CA GLY A 185 -7.37 10.54 6.45
C GLY A 185 -8.22 10.92 5.24
N ILE A 186 -9.48 10.54 5.26
CA ILE A 186 -10.48 10.89 4.26
C ILE A 186 -11.18 12.18 4.69
N TYR A 187 -11.22 13.16 3.81
CA TYR A 187 -11.94 14.42 4.02
C TYR A 187 -13.14 14.50 3.11
N LEU A 188 -14.26 15.02 3.60
CA LEU A 188 -15.43 15.33 2.77
C LEU A 188 -15.16 16.51 1.83
N ASN A 189 -14.37 17.48 2.32
CA ASN A 189 -13.83 18.58 1.52
C ASN A 189 -12.30 18.63 1.72
N PRO A 190 -11.49 18.35 0.68
CA PRO A 190 -10.03 18.31 0.78
C PRO A 190 -9.38 19.65 1.20
N ASP A 191 -10.08 20.76 1.00
CA ASP A 191 -9.60 22.11 1.33
C ASP A 191 -9.99 22.55 2.75
N ASP A 192 -10.73 21.72 3.49
CA ASP A 192 -11.20 21.98 4.85
C ASP A 192 -10.83 20.83 5.80
N GLU A 193 -9.80 21.08 6.62
CA GLU A 193 -9.28 20.10 7.58
C GLU A 193 -10.31 19.70 8.67
N THR A 194 -11.35 20.50 8.89
CA THR A 194 -12.42 20.19 9.86
C THR A 194 -13.36 19.09 9.37
N THR A 195 -13.31 18.76 8.08
CA THR A 195 -14.16 17.75 7.45
C THR A 195 -13.56 16.34 7.45
N LEU A 196 -12.54 16.09 8.27
CA LEU A 196 -11.96 14.75 8.42
C LEU A 196 -13.01 13.74 8.89
N VAL A 197 -13.20 12.70 8.11
CA VAL A 197 -14.04 11.56 8.47
C VAL A 197 -13.28 10.68 9.45
N GLN A 198 -13.59 10.75 10.73
CA GLN A 198 -12.88 9.98 11.76
C GLN A 198 -13.23 8.48 11.69
N THR A 199 -14.50 8.15 11.43
CA THR A 199 -14.97 6.77 11.44
C THR A 199 -15.97 6.51 10.32
N ILE A 200 -15.80 5.39 9.62
CA ILE A 200 -16.80 4.80 8.74
C ILE A 200 -17.12 3.42 9.31
N GLY A 201 -18.23 3.32 10.03
CA GLY A 201 -18.66 2.09 10.72
C GLY A 201 -19.87 1.44 10.06
N GLY A 202 -20.24 0.29 10.55
CA GLY A 202 -21.49 -0.41 10.26
C GLY A 202 -21.69 -1.53 11.27
N LYS A 203 -22.93 -1.93 11.54
CA LYS A 203 -23.23 -3.05 12.45
C LYS A 203 -22.85 -4.41 11.88
N ASP A 204 -22.74 -4.48 10.55
CA ASP A 204 -22.32 -5.67 9.81
C ASP A 204 -21.60 -5.27 8.51
N ALA A 205 -21.11 -6.26 7.78
CA ALA A 205 -20.37 -6.06 6.53
C ALA A 205 -21.22 -5.39 5.42
N TYR A 206 -22.53 -5.62 5.41
CA TYR A 206 -23.41 -5.03 4.41
C TYR A 206 -23.58 -3.53 4.66
N GLU A 207 -23.96 -3.13 5.88
CA GLU A 207 -24.12 -1.72 6.25
C GLU A 207 -22.79 -0.96 6.13
N LEU A 208 -21.67 -1.59 6.54
CA LEU A 208 -20.35 -1.01 6.35
C LEU A 208 -20.04 -0.72 4.89
N THR A 209 -20.35 -1.67 4.00
CA THR A 209 -20.13 -1.49 2.55
C THR A 209 -20.98 -0.36 2.00
N GLU A 210 -22.24 -0.24 2.39
CA GLU A 210 -23.11 0.87 1.99
C GLU A 210 -22.57 2.21 2.50
N ASN A 211 -22.14 2.28 3.74
CA ASN A 211 -21.55 3.48 4.31
C ASN A 211 -20.25 3.91 3.61
N ILE A 212 -19.41 2.95 3.21
CA ILE A 212 -18.24 3.23 2.37
C ILE A 212 -18.67 3.81 1.02
N GLU A 213 -19.68 3.21 0.35
CA GLU A 213 -20.20 3.72 -0.93
C GLU A 213 -20.80 5.12 -0.79
N GLU A 214 -21.44 5.42 0.32
CA GLU A 214 -21.95 6.77 0.57
C GLU A 214 -20.82 7.78 0.72
N HIS A 215 -19.81 7.50 1.51
CA HIS A 215 -18.67 8.40 1.68
C HIS A 215 -17.90 8.63 0.38
N LYS A 216 -17.84 7.64 -0.52
CA LYS A 216 -17.26 7.80 -1.86
C LYS A 216 -17.92 8.89 -2.70
N LYS A 217 -19.22 9.18 -2.48
CA LYS A 217 -19.95 10.23 -3.22
C LYS A 217 -19.44 11.63 -2.90
N TYR A 218 -18.94 11.82 -1.67
CA TYR A 218 -18.41 13.11 -1.21
C TYR A 218 -16.94 13.31 -1.54
N CYS A 219 -16.20 12.23 -1.89
CA CYS A 219 -14.80 12.32 -2.28
C CYS A 219 -14.68 12.94 -3.68
N ILE A 220 -14.57 14.27 -3.74
CA ILE A 220 -14.44 15.05 -4.98
C ILE A 220 -12.96 15.22 -5.32
N GLY A 221 -12.58 14.85 -6.55
CA GLY A 221 -11.27 15.13 -7.13
C GLY A 221 -10.18 14.10 -6.88
N ALA A 222 -9.35 13.89 -7.90
CA ALA A 222 -8.05 13.22 -7.76
C ALA A 222 -7.03 14.30 -7.36
N SER A 223 -6.27 14.08 -6.30
CA SER A 223 -5.30 15.05 -5.81
C SER A 223 -4.12 15.28 -6.77
N ARG A 224 -3.94 14.44 -7.81
CA ARG A 224 -2.95 14.57 -8.92
C ARG A 224 -3.22 13.55 -10.02
N ALA A 225 -2.72 13.82 -11.24
CA ALA A 225 -2.59 12.81 -12.30
C ALA A 225 -1.75 11.61 -11.80
N GLY A 226 -2.33 10.40 -11.79
CA GLY A 226 -1.68 9.17 -11.33
C GLY A 226 -1.84 8.82 -9.84
N ALA A 227 -2.46 9.67 -9.00
CA ALA A 227 -2.86 9.32 -7.65
C ALA A 227 -4.38 9.10 -7.62
N ASN A 228 -4.80 7.87 -7.47
CA ASN A 228 -6.20 7.54 -7.23
C ASN A 228 -6.59 8.12 -5.86
N GLY A 229 -7.40 9.19 -5.85
CA GLY A 229 -7.74 9.95 -4.64
C GLY A 229 -8.46 9.16 -3.54
N ALA A 230 -9.05 9.86 -2.58
CA ALA A 230 -9.80 9.26 -1.47
C ALA A 230 -10.86 8.25 -1.93
N ARG A 231 -11.56 8.53 -3.04
CA ARG A 231 -12.57 7.64 -3.63
C ARG A 231 -12.03 6.26 -4.00
N ALA A 232 -10.85 6.21 -4.64
CA ALA A 232 -10.23 4.94 -5.02
C ALA A 232 -9.74 4.15 -3.80
N LYS A 233 -9.20 4.83 -2.77
CA LYS A 233 -8.82 4.17 -1.51
C LYS A 233 -10.02 3.48 -0.86
N LEU A 234 -11.16 4.19 -0.78
CA LEU A 234 -12.41 3.62 -0.26
C LEU A 234 -12.89 2.44 -1.10
N GLU A 235 -12.73 2.49 -2.43
CA GLU A 235 -13.07 1.34 -3.30
C GLU A 235 -12.19 0.14 -2.99
N PHE A 236 -10.88 0.32 -2.91
CA PHE A 236 -9.93 -0.77 -2.72
C PHE A 236 -10.10 -1.48 -1.37
N VAL A 237 -10.45 -0.76 -0.30
CA VAL A 237 -10.52 -1.36 1.04
C VAL A 237 -11.83 -2.09 1.33
N LYS A 238 -12.85 -1.97 0.51
CA LYS A 238 -14.19 -2.56 0.73
C LYS A 238 -14.15 -4.06 1.04
N ASP A 239 -13.43 -4.83 0.22
CA ASP A 239 -13.40 -6.27 0.39
C ASP A 239 -12.71 -6.68 1.70
N ALA A 240 -11.61 -6.01 2.05
CA ALA A 240 -10.91 -6.26 3.31
C ALA A 240 -11.80 -5.89 4.51
N ALA A 241 -12.47 -4.75 4.45
CA ALA A 241 -13.42 -4.31 5.47
C ALA A 241 -14.59 -5.30 5.63
N ALA A 242 -15.17 -5.77 4.51
CA ALA A 242 -16.25 -6.76 4.51
C ALA A 242 -15.82 -8.12 5.09
N GLN A 243 -14.54 -8.47 5.04
CA GLN A 243 -13.96 -9.66 5.67
C GLN A 243 -13.62 -9.46 7.16
N GLY A 244 -13.93 -8.31 7.75
CA GLY A 244 -13.70 -8.00 9.16
C GLY A 244 -12.31 -7.41 9.45
N THR A 245 -11.53 -7.03 8.43
CA THR A 245 -10.29 -6.26 8.61
C THR A 245 -10.62 -4.84 9.04
N THR A 246 -10.02 -4.35 10.13
CA THR A 246 -10.08 -2.94 10.50
C THR A 246 -9.11 -2.14 9.64
N ILE A 247 -9.59 -1.06 9.02
CA ILE A 247 -8.78 -0.22 8.13
C ILE A 247 -8.43 1.07 8.85
N TYR A 248 -7.19 1.52 8.72
CA TYR A 248 -6.74 2.86 9.10
C TYR A 248 -6.17 3.57 7.88
N ILE A 249 -6.61 4.80 7.65
CA ILE A 249 -6.01 5.70 6.64
C ILE A 249 -5.47 6.89 7.43
N ALA A 250 -4.14 7.08 7.42
CA ALA A 250 -3.47 8.03 8.29
C ALA A 250 -2.28 8.70 7.61
N ASN A 251 -1.82 9.79 8.20
CA ASN A 251 -0.65 10.50 7.71
C ASN A 251 0.65 9.77 8.10
N ALA A 252 1.56 9.62 7.14
CA ALA A 252 2.87 9.00 7.38
C ALA A 252 3.79 9.81 8.31
N LYS A 253 3.37 10.99 8.79
CA LYS A 253 4.06 11.72 9.86
C LYS A 253 3.93 11.03 11.22
N TYR A 254 2.91 10.18 11.41
CA TYR A 254 2.67 9.42 12.63
C TYR A 254 3.36 8.05 12.60
N SER A 255 3.59 7.48 13.76
CA SER A 255 4.07 6.10 13.92
C SER A 255 2.93 5.08 13.76
N ILE A 256 3.27 3.82 13.55
CA ILE A 256 2.28 2.73 13.50
C ILE A 256 1.57 2.63 14.86
N ALA A 257 2.32 2.72 15.96
CA ALA A 257 1.77 2.61 17.30
C ALA A 257 0.78 3.75 17.63
N GLU A 258 1.08 5.00 17.26
CA GLU A 258 0.19 6.15 17.46
C GLU A 258 -1.14 5.97 16.71
N VAL A 259 -1.10 5.49 15.47
CA VAL A 259 -2.33 5.25 14.69
C VAL A 259 -3.15 4.12 15.29
N LEU A 260 -2.51 2.98 15.63
CA LEU A 260 -3.22 1.82 16.16
C LEU A 260 -3.78 2.02 17.58
N SER A 261 -3.26 3.00 18.32
CA SER A 261 -3.79 3.40 19.64
C SER A 261 -4.87 4.48 19.57
N ASP A 262 -5.33 4.85 18.36
CA ASP A 262 -6.31 5.93 18.12
C ASP A 262 -5.89 7.28 18.76
N SER A 263 -4.58 7.53 18.94
CA SER A 263 -4.06 8.73 19.60
C SER A 263 -3.79 9.91 18.65
N VAL A 264 -3.97 9.70 17.35
CA VAL A 264 -3.72 10.69 16.30
C VAL A 264 -4.88 10.75 15.31
N PRO A 265 -5.06 11.88 14.60
CA PRO A 265 -6.09 11.99 13.58
C PRO A 265 -5.90 10.94 12.47
N CYS A 266 -6.96 10.19 12.18
CA CYS A 266 -7.00 9.22 11.09
C CYS A 266 -8.45 8.93 10.70
N THR A 267 -8.65 8.24 9.58
CA THR A 267 -9.93 7.61 9.25
C THR A 267 -9.87 6.14 9.59
N LYS A 268 -10.76 5.68 10.45
CA LYS A 268 -10.93 4.28 10.85
C LYS A 268 -12.17 3.70 10.19
N ILE A 269 -12.05 2.50 9.59
CA ILE A 269 -13.14 1.85 8.87
C ILE A 269 -13.27 0.41 9.37
N GLY A 270 -14.48 -0.01 9.78
CA GLY A 270 -14.68 -1.38 10.25
C GLY A 270 -16.09 -1.62 10.81
N VAL A 271 -16.35 -2.90 11.12
CA VAL A 271 -17.60 -3.34 11.74
C VAL A 271 -17.54 -3.09 13.25
N GLU A 272 -18.62 -2.62 13.85
CA GLU A 272 -18.77 -2.40 15.31
C GLU A 272 -17.66 -1.49 15.90
N LEU A 273 -17.36 -0.38 15.23
CA LEU A 273 -16.41 0.64 15.71
C LEU A 273 -17.06 1.63 16.65
#